data_0197ebf4e0adab34e76f3341348718ad
#
_entry.id   0197ebf4e0adab34e76f3341348718ad
#
_cell.length_a   1.000
_cell.length_b   1.000
_cell.length_c   1.000
_cell.angle_alpha   90.00
_cell.angle_beta   90.00
_cell.angle_gamma   90.00
#
_symmetry.space_group_name_H-M   'P 1'
#
loop_
_entity.id
_entity.type
_entity.pdbx_description
1 polymer ?
#
loop_
_entity_poly.entity_id
_entity_poly.type
_entity_poly.pdbx_seq_one_letter_code
_entity_poly.pdbx_strand_id
1 'polypeptide(L)'
;RWFAYLFRDNGAVGRIPYLVPVKWEDGWPVLGINGKVPETLDLPASKGLIPGIVASDEFIRKKKDAALPLVWQWNHNPDNSLWSVGERKGYLRLKTGRVDADFLSARNTLTQRTVGPVCSGTTSMDVSNMKEGDFAGLALLQKKYGFVGVMYENGVKKIVMVSAQTDKPEEVESLPLNQDTVFLKAECNFTDRKDMADFYYSLDGKKWIKIGSQLKMAYTLPHFMGYRFGLFNYATKTSGGYVDFDYFRISDKK
;
A
#
# COMPACT_ATOMS: atom_id res chain seq x y z
N ARG A 1 19.03 8.46 31.26
CA ARG A 1 17.74 9.07 30.85
C ARG A 1 16.76 7.95 30.53
N TRP A 2 15.53 8.10 30.98
CA TRP A 2 14.45 7.14 30.72
C TRP A 2 13.44 7.74 29.75
N PHE A 3 12.89 6.89 28.88
CA PHE A 3 11.84 7.25 27.94
C PHE A 3 10.76 6.18 27.91
N ALA A 4 9.51 6.59 27.79
CA ALA A 4 8.39 5.73 27.50
C ALA A 4 8.06 5.81 26.00
N TYR A 5 7.73 4.67 25.40
CA TYR A 5 7.27 4.57 24.03
C TYR A 5 5.76 4.32 24.05
N LEU A 6 5.01 5.36 23.77
CA LEU A 6 3.55 5.34 23.78
C LEU A 6 3.02 5.40 22.36
N PHE A 7 1.74 5.17 22.17
CA PHE A 7 1.08 5.39 20.90
C PHE A 7 -0.30 6.02 21.10
N ARG A 8 -0.80 6.62 20.04
CA ARG A 8 -2.16 7.14 19.93
C ARG A 8 -2.80 6.60 18.66
N ASP A 9 -4.06 6.15 18.74
CA ASP A 9 -4.88 5.83 17.57
C ASP A 9 -5.22 7.12 16.81
N ASN A 10 -4.93 7.13 15.51
CA ASN A 10 -5.10 8.29 14.68
C ASN A 10 -5.93 7.99 13.42
N GLY A 11 -7.06 7.30 13.59
CA GLY A 11 -7.97 6.96 12.50
C GLY A 11 -7.36 5.98 11.51
N ALA A 12 -7.61 6.19 10.23
CA ALA A 12 -7.24 5.28 9.17
C ALA A 12 -5.73 5.17 8.91
N VAL A 13 -4.92 6.15 9.30
CA VAL A 13 -3.46 6.03 9.23
C VAL A 13 -2.90 5.04 10.27
N GLY A 14 -3.70 4.72 11.29
CA GLY A 14 -3.35 3.77 12.35
C GLY A 14 -2.71 4.42 13.58
N ARG A 15 -1.84 3.68 14.24
CA ARG A 15 -1.21 4.10 15.50
C ARG A 15 0.06 4.87 15.25
N ILE A 16 0.11 6.11 15.77
CA ILE A 16 1.31 6.95 15.70
C ILE A 16 2.06 6.83 17.03
N PRO A 17 3.34 6.40 17.00
CA PRO A 17 4.15 6.29 18.20
C PRO A 17 4.69 7.65 18.66
N TYR A 18 4.87 7.78 19.96
CA TYR A 18 5.46 8.93 20.62
C TYR A 18 6.54 8.49 21.60
N LEU A 19 7.68 9.15 21.58
CA LEU A 19 8.71 8.99 22.57
C LEU A 19 8.54 10.08 23.64
N VAL A 20 8.42 9.68 24.90
CA VAL A 20 8.07 10.57 26.01
C VAL A 20 9.13 10.46 27.08
N PRO A 21 9.72 11.57 27.58
CA PRO A 21 10.69 11.50 28.69
C PRO A 21 9.99 11.02 29.97
N VAL A 22 10.74 10.27 30.78
CA VAL A 22 10.28 9.75 32.08
C VAL A 22 11.17 10.28 33.18
N LYS A 23 10.55 10.82 34.24
CA LYS A 23 11.17 11.08 35.53
C LYS A 23 10.62 10.07 36.53
N TRP A 24 11.42 9.75 37.56
CA TRP A 24 11.01 8.91 38.68
C TRP A 24 10.80 9.81 39.88
N GLU A 25 9.61 9.83 40.42
CA GLU A 25 9.22 10.59 41.63
C GLU A 25 8.60 9.62 42.63
N ASP A 26 9.18 9.52 43.82
CA ASP A 26 8.75 8.57 44.88
C ASP A 26 8.58 7.11 44.42
N GLY A 27 9.42 6.68 43.47
CA GLY A 27 9.38 5.33 42.90
C GLY A 27 8.35 5.16 41.75
N TRP A 28 7.65 6.20 41.37
CA TRP A 28 6.67 6.18 40.26
C TRP A 28 7.18 6.85 38.97
N PRO A 29 6.87 6.31 37.79
CA PRO A 29 7.23 6.95 36.54
C PRO A 29 6.26 8.12 36.25
N VAL A 30 6.81 9.33 36.13
CA VAL A 30 6.10 10.52 35.71
C VAL A 30 6.44 10.77 34.25
N LEU A 31 5.44 10.74 33.39
CA LEU A 31 5.59 10.81 31.92
C LEU A 31 5.42 12.23 31.40
N GLY A 32 6.29 12.60 30.45
CA GLY A 32 6.20 13.88 29.75
C GLY A 32 6.80 15.06 30.50
N ILE A 33 6.49 16.24 29.99
CA ILE A 33 6.83 17.52 30.61
C ILE A 33 5.51 18.20 30.99
N ASN A 34 5.30 18.42 32.29
CA ASN A 34 4.03 18.95 32.79
C ASN A 34 2.79 18.16 32.34
N GLY A 35 2.89 16.83 32.29
CA GLY A 35 1.82 15.92 31.86
C GLY A 35 1.53 15.92 30.36
N LYS A 36 2.40 16.52 29.54
CA LYS A 36 2.24 16.60 28.07
C LYS A 36 3.40 15.93 27.34
N VAL A 37 3.10 15.38 26.17
CA VAL A 37 4.13 14.93 25.22
C VAL A 37 4.83 16.18 24.67
N PRO A 38 6.17 16.30 24.81
CA PRO A 38 6.90 17.45 24.28
C PRO A 38 6.93 17.40 22.74
N GLU A 39 6.90 18.56 22.10
CA GLU A 39 7.02 18.69 20.64
C GLU A 39 8.42 18.35 20.15
N THR A 40 9.44 18.59 20.97
CA THR A 40 10.84 18.33 20.65
C THR A 40 11.53 17.64 21.82
N LEU A 41 12.52 16.81 21.54
CA LEU A 41 13.36 16.14 22.51
C LEU A 41 14.82 16.47 22.24
N ASP A 42 15.55 16.83 23.31
CA ASP A 42 17.01 16.92 23.28
C ASP A 42 17.61 15.51 23.32
N LEU A 43 17.80 14.93 22.13
CA LEU A 43 18.41 13.62 21.94
C LEU A 43 19.73 13.77 21.16
N PRO A 44 20.71 12.89 21.41
CA PRO A 44 21.91 12.84 20.59
C PRO A 44 21.55 12.64 19.12
N ALA A 45 22.20 13.40 18.25
CA ALA A 45 22.06 13.18 16.81
C ALA A 45 22.47 11.76 16.44
N SER A 46 21.68 11.06 15.63
CA SER A 46 22.07 9.75 15.13
C SER A 46 23.23 9.88 14.15
N LYS A 47 24.17 8.94 14.20
CA LYS A 47 25.21 8.82 13.17
C LYS A 47 24.63 8.08 11.96
N GLY A 48 24.22 8.83 10.96
CA GLY A 48 23.62 8.29 9.73
C GLY A 48 22.09 8.36 9.70
N LEU A 49 21.55 8.17 8.53
CA LEU A 49 20.11 8.12 8.30
C LEU A 49 19.59 6.72 8.64
N ILE A 50 18.64 6.65 9.55
CA ILE A 50 17.83 5.45 9.71
C ILE A 50 16.85 5.43 8.53
N PRO A 51 16.82 4.36 7.71
CA PRO A 51 15.84 4.26 6.62
C PRO A 51 14.44 4.52 7.16
N GLY A 52 13.67 5.32 6.43
CA GLY A 52 12.28 5.56 6.76
C GLY A 52 11.47 4.27 6.78
N ILE A 53 10.26 4.34 7.31
CA ILE A 53 9.32 3.20 7.34
C ILE A 53 8.66 2.96 5.98
N VAL A 54 8.87 3.85 5.02
CA VAL A 54 8.41 3.77 3.63
C VAL A 54 9.51 4.27 2.70
N ALA A 55 9.54 3.74 1.48
CA ALA A 55 10.47 4.18 0.45
C ALA A 55 9.93 3.88 -0.95
N SER A 56 10.26 4.73 -1.92
CA SER A 56 10.09 4.40 -3.33
C SER A 56 11.03 3.26 -3.72
N ASP A 57 10.62 2.43 -4.67
CA ASP A 57 11.38 1.29 -5.15
C ASP A 57 11.20 1.16 -6.67
N GLU A 58 12.29 1.25 -7.41
CA GLU A 58 12.33 1.07 -8.88
C GLU A 58 12.57 -0.41 -9.24
N PHE A 59 12.50 -1.32 -8.29
CA PHE A 59 12.75 -2.76 -8.42
C PHE A 59 14.06 -3.15 -9.13
N ILE A 60 14.99 -2.21 -9.25
CA ILE A 60 16.31 -2.48 -9.81
C ILE A 60 17.15 -3.20 -8.76
N ARG A 61 17.58 -4.41 -9.07
CA ARG A 61 18.41 -5.25 -8.19
C ARG A 61 19.73 -5.61 -8.86
N LYS A 62 20.80 -5.59 -8.06
CA LYS A 62 22.14 -6.01 -8.53
C LYS A 62 22.24 -7.53 -8.70
N LYS A 63 21.50 -8.29 -7.87
CA LYS A 63 21.45 -9.75 -7.91
C LYS A 63 20.01 -10.19 -8.22
N LYS A 64 19.88 -11.30 -8.95
CA LYS A 64 18.58 -11.85 -9.39
C LYS A 64 17.68 -12.26 -8.22
N ASP A 65 18.26 -12.73 -7.13
CA ASP A 65 17.63 -13.22 -5.92
C ASP A 65 17.71 -12.24 -4.74
N ALA A 66 17.93 -10.96 -5.03
CA ALA A 66 18.03 -9.95 -3.98
C ALA A 66 16.70 -9.85 -3.20
N ALA A 67 16.81 -9.81 -1.89
CA ALA A 67 15.66 -9.60 -1.01
C ALA A 67 15.01 -8.22 -1.22
N LEU A 68 13.72 -8.15 -0.95
CA LEU A 68 13.01 -6.88 -0.86
C LEU A 68 13.51 -6.08 0.36
N PRO A 69 13.64 -4.74 0.27
CA PRO A 69 13.91 -3.89 1.43
C PRO A 69 12.88 -4.09 2.55
N LEU A 70 13.29 -3.87 3.80
CA LEU A 70 12.47 -4.08 4.99
C LEU A 70 11.23 -3.17 5.08
N VAL A 71 11.13 -2.14 4.25
CA VAL A 71 9.92 -1.31 4.12
C VAL A 71 8.75 -2.07 3.51
N TRP A 72 9.04 -3.14 2.76
CA TRP A 72 8.04 -4.02 2.16
C TRP A 72 7.57 -5.10 3.15
N GLN A 73 6.29 -5.37 3.15
CA GLN A 73 5.67 -6.43 3.95
C GLN A 73 4.61 -7.14 3.11
N TRP A 74 4.63 -8.47 3.15
CA TRP A 74 3.56 -9.26 2.56
C TRP A 74 2.31 -9.24 3.45
N ASN A 75 1.14 -9.17 2.83
CA ASN A 75 -0.12 -9.24 3.57
C ASN A 75 -0.36 -10.62 4.20
N HIS A 76 0.04 -11.68 3.49
CA HIS A 76 0.03 -13.08 3.96
C HIS A 76 1.44 -13.66 3.85
N ASN A 77 1.64 -14.88 4.34
CA ASN A 77 2.87 -15.62 4.03
C ASN A 77 2.95 -15.84 2.52
N PRO A 78 3.94 -15.28 1.83
CA PRO A 78 4.01 -15.32 0.39
C PRO A 78 4.33 -16.75 -0.11
N ASP A 79 3.88 -17.05 -1.30
CA ASP A 79 4.44 -18.13 -2.09
C ASP A 79 5.61 -17.59 -2.90
N ASN A 80 6.84 -17.99 -2.51
CA ASN A 80 8.04 -17.43 -3.11
C ASN A 80 8.28 -17.88 -4.56
N SER A 81 7.55 -18.87 -5.05
CA SER A 81 7.57 -19.26 -6.47
C SER A 81 6.73 -18.35 -7.37
N LEU A 82 5.88 -17.51 -6.77
CA LEU A 82 4.89 -16.67 -7.47
C LEU A 82 5.26 -15.18 -7.50
N TRP A 83 6.46 -14.82 -7.10
CA TRP A 83 6.97 -13.45 -7.26
C TRP A 83 8.46 -13.42 -7.58
N SER A 84 8.92 -12.35 -8.24
CA SER A 84 10.33 -12.17 -8.56
C SER A 84 10.66 -10.71 -8.83
N VAL A 85 11.85 -10.27 -8.40
CA VAL A 85 12.49 -9.01 -8.84
C VAL A 85 13.67 -9.28 -9.79
N GLY A 86 13.82 -10.50 -10.27
CA GLY A 86 14.95 -10.92 -11.11
C GLY A 86 14.56 -11.57 -12.44
N GLU A 87 13.31 -12.04 -12.62
CA GLU A 87 12.85 -12.63 -13.88
C GLU A 87 12.77 -11.59 -15.02
N ARG A 88 12.33 -10.37 -14.68
CA ARG A 88 12.40 -9.21 -15.56
C ARG A 88 13.19 -8.12 -14.84
N LYS A 89 14.34 -7.74 -15.38
CA LYS A 89 15.22 -6.74 -14.77
C LYS A 89 14.51 -5.41 -14.61
N GLY A 90 14.51 -4.85 -13.38
CA GLY A 90 13.87 -3.57 -13.05
C GLY A 90 12.37 -3.68 -12.81
N TYR A 91 11.82 -4.88 -12.63
CA TYR A 91 10.40 -5.09 -12.39
C TYR A 91 10.17 -6.01 -11.19
N LEU A 92 9.07 -5.77 -10.49
CA LEU A 92 8.47 -6.77 -9.60
C LEU A 92 7.42 -7.54 -10.39
N ARG A 93 7.64 -8.85 -10.58
CA ARG A 93 6.65 -9.76 -11.15
C ARG A 93 5.81 -10.38 -10.04
N LEU A 94 4.48 -10.33 -10.20
CA LEU A 94 3.52 -11.07 -9.38
C LEU A 94 2.73 -12.03 -10.28
N LYS A 95 2.71 -13.33 -9.91
CA LYS A 95 2.03 -14.40 -10.64
C LYS A 95 0.81 -14.88 -9.86
N THR A 96 -0.22 -15.30 -10.56
CA THR A 96 -1.37 -15.97 -9.95
C THR A 96 -1.12 -17.49 -9.91
N GLY A 97 -1.18 -18.12 -8.74
CA GLY A 97 -0.93 -19.55 -8.57
C GLY A 97 -2.18 -20.35 -8.20
N ARG A 98 -3.25 -19.66 -7.86
CA ARG A 98 -4.55 -20.24 -7.50
C ARG A 98 -5.67 -19.24 -7.82
N VAL A 99 -6.91 -19.73 -7.71
CA VAL A 99 -8.10 -18.88 -7.72
C VAL A 99 -8.39 -18.40 -6.30
N ASP A 100 -8.58 -17.13 -6.13
CA ASP A 100 -8.93 -16.45 -4.88
C ASP A 100 -10.35 -15.87 -4.99
N ALA A 101 -11.08 -15.84 -3.87
CA ALA A 101 -12.46 -15.36 -3.85
C ALA A 101 -12.53 -13.83 -3.99
N ASP A 102 -11.54 -13.11 -3.47
CA ASP A 102 -11.46 -11.66 -3.46
C ASP A 102 -10.01 -11.16 -3.25
N PHE A 103 -9.86 -9.83 -3.26
CA PHE A 103 -8.58 -9.17 -3.02
C PHE A 103 -7.97 -9.49 -1.63
N LEU A 104 -8.78 -9.61 -0.58
CA LEU A 104 -8.26 -9.89 0.77
C LEU A 104 -7.66 -11.29 0.89
N SER A 105 -8.10 -12.22 0.04
CA SER A 105 -7.57 -13.57 -0.06
C SER A 105 -6.30 -13.67 -0.91
N ALA A 106 -5.96 -12.62 -1.66
CA ALA A 106 -4.80 -12.58 -2.56
C ALA A 106 -3.48 -12.76 -1.78
N ARG A 107 -2.82 -13.90 -1.96
CA ARG A 107 -1.70 -14.33 -1.11
C ARG A 107 -0.47 -13.45 -1.25
N ASN A 108 -0.09 -13.11 -2.48
CA ASN A 108 1.11 -12.35 -2.79
C ASN A 108 0.80 -10.85 -2.98
N THR A 109 0.12 -10.24 -2.02
CA THR A 109 -0.06 -8.78 -1.97
C THR A 109 1.11 -8.15 -1.22
N LEU A 110 1.94 -7.37 -1.93
CA LEU A 110 3.12 -6.69 -1.40
C LEU A 110 2.77 -5.28 -0.96
N THR A 111 3.05 -4.94 0.32
CA THR A 111 2.53 -3.70 0.91
C THR A 111 3.60 -2.81 1.51
N GLN A 112 3.32 -1.50 1.51
CA GLN A 112 3.99 -0.49 2.35
C GLN A 112 2.97 0.33 3.12
N ARG A 113 3.39 0.93 4.23
CA ARG A 113 2.54 1.79 5.06
C ARG A 113 2.14 3.05 4.31
N THR A 114 0.94 3.56 4.58
CA THR A 114 0.60 4.96 4.32
C THR A 114 1.21 5.84 5.40
N VAL A 115 1.42 7.11 5.12
CA VAL A 115 1.93 8.12 6.05
C VAL A 115 1.04 9.35 6.05
N GLY A 116 0.90 9.97 7.21
CA GLY A 116 0.12 11.21 7.35
C GLY A 116 1.00 12.47 7.30
N PRO A 117 0.41 13.68 7.15
CA PRO A 117 -1.03 13.95 7.02
C PRO A 117 -1.62 13.64 5.64
N VAL A 118 -0.80 13.64 4.59
CA VAL A 118 -1.17 13.27 3.22
C VAL A 118 -0.08 12.38 2.63
N CYS A 119 -0.45 11.49 1.74
CA CYS A 119 0.52 10.75 0.94
C CYS A 119 -0.11 10.24 -0.35
N SER A 120 0.72 9.90 -1.31
CA SER A 120 0.31 9.21 -2.53
C SER A 120 1.25 8.07 -2.86
N GLY A 121 0.69 7.01 -3.45
CA GLY A 121 1.45 5.91 -4.04
C GLY A 121 1.17 5.85 -5.54
N THR A 122 2.21 5.66 -6.34
CA THR A 122 2.10 5.50 -7.80
C THR A 122 2.88 4.29 -8.27
N THR A 123 2.39 3.65 -9.32
CA THR A 123 3.05 2.53 -9.98
C THR A 123 2.77 2.54 -11.48
N SER A 124 3.65 1.91 -12.25
CA SER A 124 3.41 1.53 -13.64
C SER A 124 3.35 0.01 -13.72
N MET A 125 2.45 -0.53 -14.50
CA MET A 125 2.20 -1.96 -14.57
C MET A 125 2.03 -2.41 -16.02
N ASP A 126 2.76 -3.47 -16.40
CA ASP A 126 2.59 -4.20 -17.65
C ASP A 126 1.62 -5.37 -17.42
N VAL A 127 0.52 -5.35 -18.17
CA VAL A 127 -0.62 -6.29 -18.05
C VAL A 127 -0.75 -7.22 -19.26
N SER A 128 0.30 -7.32 -20.08
CA SER A 128 0.27 -8.12 -21.31
C SER A 128 0.03 -9.61 -21.08
N ASN A 129 0.38 -10.12 -19.89
CA ASN A 129 0.36 -11.54 -19.55
C ASN A 129 -0.75 -11.93 -18.54
N MET A 130 -1.73 -11.07 -18.37
CA MET A 130 -2.93 -11.41 -17.58
C MET A 130 -3.74 -12.51 -18.27
N LYS A 131 -4.40 -13.34 -17.45
CA LYS A 131 -5.33 -14.37 -17.90
C LYS A 131 -6.76 -14.07 -17.49
N GLU A 132 -7.69 -14.81 -18.07
CA GLU A 132 -9.12 -14.68 -17.81
C GLU A 132 -9.44 -14.78 -16.32
N GLY A 133 -10.03 -13.72 -15.78
CA GLY A 133 -10.37 -13.56 -14.36
C GLY A 133 -9.26 -12.96 -13.50
N ASP A 134 -8.13 -12.52 -14.07
CA ASP A 134 -7.09 -11.84 -13.32
C ASP A 134 -7.49 -10.39 -12.97
N PHE A 135 -7.14 -10.00 -11.75
CA PHE A 135 -7.17 -8.62 -11.25
C PHE A 135 -5.80 -8.25 -10.73
N ALA A 136 -5.27 -7.11 -11.17
CA ALA A 136 -3.99 -6.60 -10.71
C ALA A 136 -4.01 -5.08 -10.55
N GLY A 137 -3.23 -4.53 -9.61
CA GLY A 137 -3.23 -3.09 -9.45
C GLY A 137 -2.60 -2.56 -8.17
N LEU A 138 -3.03 -1.35 -7.81
CA LEU A 138 -2.64 -0.60 -6.63
C LEU A 138 -3.84 -0.46 -5.69
N ALA A 139 -3.72 -1.03 -4.51
CA ALA A 139 -4.75 -1.01 -3.48
C ALA A 139 -4.39 -0.10 -2.31
N LEU A 140 -5.43 0.33 -1.61
CA LEU A 140 -5.39 0.77 -0.22
C LEU A 140 -5.99 -0.33 0.63
N LEU A 141 -5.11 -1.14 1.23
CA LEU A 141 -5.46 -2.36 1.94
C LEU A 141 -5.89 -2.08 3.37
N GLN A 142 -7.09 -2.51 3.67
CA GLN A 142 -7.71 -2.68 5.00
C GLN A 142 -8.94 -3.59 4.79
N LYS A 143 -9.70 -3.95 5.82
CA LYS A 143 -10.96 -4.67 5.63
C LYS A 143 -11.90 -3.91 4.65
N LYS A 144 -12.01 -2.61 4.84
CA LYS A 144 -12.74 -1.70 3.93
C LYS A 144 -11.78 -1.13 2.90
N TYR A 145 -11.29 -1.99 2.00
CA TYR A 145 -10.31 -1.61 0.99
C TYR A 145 -10.93 -0.88 -0.20
N GLY A 146 -10.07 -0.25 -0.97
CA GLY A 146 -10.34 0.17 -2.34
C GLY A 146 -9.10 -0.05 -3.19
N PHE A 147 -9.28 -0.26 -4.49
CA PHE A 147 -8.16 -0.33 -5.42
C PHE A 147 -8.51 0.24 -6.79
N VAL A 148 -7.48 0.70 -7.47
CA VAL A 148 -7.49 0.93 -8.92
C VAL A 148 -6.59 -0.12 -9.56
N GLY A 149 -7.04 -0.73 -10.64
CA GLY A 149 -6.30 -1.80 -11.28
C GLY A 149 -6.81 -2.14 -12.66
N VAL A 150 -6.36 -3.27 -13.17
CA VAL A 150 -6.85 -3.86 -14.41
C VAL A 150 -7.51 -5.19 -14.10
N MET A 151 -8.68 -5.39 -14.68
CA MET A 151 -9.37 -6.66 -14.75
C MET A 151 -9.30 -7.20 -16.17
N TYR A 152 -9.04 -8.49 -16.32
CA TYR A 152 -9.14 -9.16 -17.64
C TYR A 152 -10.32 -10.13 -17.63
N GLU A 153 -11.33 -9.83 -18.41
CA GLU A 153 -12.55 -10.62 -18.48
C GLU A 153 -13.16 -10.63 -19.88
N ASN A 154 -13.62 -11.81 -20.33
CA ASN A 154 -14.22 -12.03 -21.65
C ASN A 154 -13.32 -11.55 -22.82
N GLY A 155 -12.00 -11.78 -22.68
CA GLY A 155 -11.02 -11.37 -23.68
C GLY A 155 -10.72 -9.87 -23.71
N VAL A 156 -11.23 -9.09 -22.75
CA VAL A 156 -11.07 -7.62 -22.69
C VAL A 156 -10.39 -7.20 -21.41
N LYS A 157 -9.38 -6.36 -21.51
CA LYS A 157 -8.79 -5.66 -20.35
C LYS A 157 -9.59 -4.39 -20.06
N LYS A 158 -9.89 -4.16 -18.78
CA LYS A 158 -10.56 -2.95 -18.31
C LYS A 158 -9.78 -2.35 -17.15
N ILE A 159 -9.60 -1.03 -17.15
CA ILE A 159 -9.22 -0.32 -15.92
C ILE A 159 -10.46 -0.30 -15.04
N VAL A 160 -10.30 -0.66 -13.77
CA VAL A 160 -11.40 -0.73 -12.80
C VAL A 160 -11.04 -0.01 -11.50
N MET A 161 -12.03 0.63 -10.88
CA MET A 161 -11.97 1.00 -9.47
C MET A 161 -12.97 0.15 -8.70
N VAL A 162 -12.47 -0.55 -7.69
CA VAL A 162 -13.27 -1.40 -6.81
C VAL A 162 -13.22 -0.84 -5.39
N SER A 163 -14.37 -0.81 -4.72
CA SER A 163 -14.52 -0.40 -3.34
C SER A 163 -15.23 -1.47 -2.51
N ALA A 164 -14.65 -1.83 -1.37
CA ALA A 164 -15.28 -2.66 -0.35
C ALA A 164 -15.65 -1.84 0.89
N GLN A 165 -16.11 -0.62 0.68
CA GLN A 165 -16.57 0.26 1.76
C GLN A 165 -17.80 -0.29 2.48
N THR A 166 -18.66 -0.97 1.74
CA THR A 166 -19.67 -1.89 2.27
C THR A 166 -19.02 -3.25 2.57
N ASP A 167 -19.73 -4.21 3.11
CA ASP A 167 -19.17 -5.54 3.39
C ASP A 167 -18.95 -6.40 2.13
N LYS A 168 -19.36 -5.91 0.95
CA LYS A 168 -19.14 -6.55 -0.35
C LYS A 168 -18.33 -5.64 -1.25
N PRO A 169 -17.33 -6.17 -1.98
CA PRO A 169 -16.63 -5.39 -3.00
C PRO A 169 -17.56 -5.08 -4.17
N GLU A 170 -17.51 -3.85 -4.64
CA GLU A 170 -18.31 -3.35 -5.76
C GLU A 170 -17.39 -2.70 -6.79
N GLU A 171 -17.57 -3.04 -8.07
CA GLU A 171 -16.98 -2.28 -9.17
C GLU A 171 -17.71 -0.93 -9.27
N VAL A 172 -17.00 0.14 -8.94
CA VAL A 172 -17.57 1.51 -8.91
C VAL A 172 -17.55 2.13 -10.30
N GLU A 173 -16.47 1.90 -11.04
CA GLU A 173 -16.30 2.39 -12.39
C GLU A 173 -15.33 1.49 -13.15
N SER A 174 -15.58 1.29 -14.44
CA SER A 174 -14.67 0.62 -15.34
C SER A 174 -14.67 1.22 -16.75
N LEU A 175 -13.53 1.09 -17.43
CA LEU A 175 -13.34 1.55 -18.82
C LEU A 175 -12.37 0.63 -19.57
N PRO A 176 -12.52 0.49 -20.90
CA PRO A 176 -11.62 -0.36 -21.70
C PRO A 176 -10.16 0.10 -21.65
N LEU A 177 -9.23 -0.87 -21.60
CA LEU A 177 -7.80 -0.64 -21.72
C LEU A 177 -7.30 -1.30 -23.01
N ASN A 178 -6.86 -0.47 -23.99
CA ASN A 178 -6.41 -0.93 -25.30
C ASN A 178 -4.88 -0.93 -25.44
N GLN A 179 -4.14 -0.99 -24.34
CA GLN A 179 -2.69 -1.04 -24.30
C GLN A 179 -2.22 -1.93 -23.16
N ASP A 180 -0.94 -2.33 -23.19
CA ASP A 180 -0.39 -3.27 -22.22
C ASP A 180 0.23 -2.59 -20.97
N THR A 181 0.45 -1.29 -20.99
CA THR A 181 1.00 -0.53 -19.86
C THR A 181 -0.04 0.44 -19.32
N VAL A 182 -0.20 0.47 -18.02
CA VAL A 182 -1.05 1.44 -17.32
C VAL A 182 -0.32 2.01 -16.10
N PHE A 183 -0.58 3.27 -15.80
CA PHE A 183 -0.08 3.95 -14.61
C PHE A 183 -1.22 4.14 -13.63
N LEU A 184 -0.98 3.82 -12.37
CA LEU A 184 -1.98 3.84 -11.31
C LEU A 184 -1.50 4.72 -10.16
N LYS A 185 -2.44 5.46 -9.55
CA LYS A 185 -2.15 6.30 -8.38
C LYS A 185 -3.29 6.24 -7.38
N ALA A 186 -2.93 6.21 -6.08
CA ALA A 186 -3.84 6.40 -4.98
C ALA A 186 -3.33 7.55 -4.09
N GLU A 187 -4.22 8.48 -3.74
CA GLU A 187 -3.93 9.63 -2.88
C GLU A 187 -4.71 9.52 -1.58
N CYS A 188 -4.03 9.68 -0.44
CA CYS A 188 -4.62 9.61 0.90
C CYS A 188 -4.58 10.98 1.57
N ASN A 189 -5.64 11.33 2.26
CA ASN A 189 -5.75 12.51 3.10
C ASN A 189 -6.24 12.14 4.49
N PHE A 190 -5.33 12.18 5.47
CA PHE A 190 -5.58 11.92 6.89
C PHE A 190 -5.67 13.20 7.72
N THR A 191 -5.53 14.40 7.09
CA THR A 191 -5.60 15.70 7.77
C THR A 191 -6.90 15.79 8.55
N ASP A 192 -6.81 16.15 9.83
CA ASP A 192 -7.96 16.29 10.72
C ASP A 192 -8.88 15.07 10.74
N ARG A 193 -8.30 13.88 10.58
CA ARG A 193 -9.03 12.60 10.48
C ARG A 193 -10.08 12.59 9.36
N LYS A 194 -9.85 13.29 8.27
CA LYS A 194 -10.69 13.18 7.08
C LYS A 194 -10.75 11.77 6.56
N ASP A 195 -9.60 11.08 6.59
CA ASP A 195 -9.50 9.65 6.27
C ASP A 195 -10.17 9.33 4.92
N MET A 196 -9.77 10.08 3.89
CA MET A 196 -10.33 9.95 2.54
C MET A 196 -9.23 9.60 1.55
N ALA A 197 -9.59 8.82 0.52
CA ALA A 197 -8.67 8.52 -0.57
C ALA A 197 -9.35 8.62 -1.94
N ASP A 198 -8.56 9.04 -2.92
CA ASP A 198 -8.93 9.12 -4.33
C ASP A 198 -8.02 8.23 -5.17
N PHE A 199 -8.57 7.67 -6.26
CA PHE A 199 -7.86 6.82 -7.18
C PHE A 199 -7.79 7.44 -8.56
N TYR A 200 -6.66 7.18 -9.25
CA TYR A 200 -6.39 7.72 -10.58
C TYR A 200 -5.70 6.68 -11.44
N TYR A 201 -5.90 6.81 -12.74
CA TYR A 201 -5.12 6.14 -13.75
C TYR A 201 -4.52 7.13 -14.74
N SER A 202 -3.53 6.67 -15.49
CA SER A 202 -2.96 7.39 -16.63
C SER A 202 -2.55 6.40 -17.70
N LEU A 203 -2.70 6.78 -18.97
CA LEU A 203 -2.28 5.98 -20.12
C LEU A 203 -0.88 6.35 -20.62
N ASP A 204 -0.37 7.52 -20.22
CA ASP A 204 0.91 8.07 -20.68
C ASP A 204 1.89 8.40 -19.52
N GLY A 205 1.48 8.15 -18.28
CA GLY A 205 2.24 8.48 -17.07
C GLY A 205 2.32 9.97 -16.73
N LYS A 206 1.64 10.83 -17.49
CA LYS A 206 1.67 12.30 -17.35
C LYS A 206 0.31 12.87 -16.98
N LYS A 207 -0.72 12.52 -17.74
CA LYS A 207 -2.08 12.99 -17.50
C LYS A 207 -2.83 12.01 -16.61
N TRP A 208 -3.10 12.42 -15.38
CA TRP A 208 -3.84 11.63 -14.39
C TRP A 208 -5.35 11.92 -14.50
N ILE A 209 -6.13 10.87 -14.57
CA ILE A 209 -7.59 10.90 -14.65
C ILE A 209 -8.12 10.21 -13.41
N LYS A 210 -8.97 10.89 -12.65
CA LYS A 210 -9.66 10.30 -11.50
C LYS A 210 -10.61 9.22 -11.97
N ILE A 211 -10.69 8.11 -11.21
CA ILE A 211 -11.60 7.01 -11.47
C ILE A 211 -12.36 6.63 -10.20
N GLY A 212 -13.65 6.36 -10.37
CA GLY A 212 -14.54 5.93 -9.33
C GLY A 212 -14.86 6.99 -8.28
N SER A 213 -15.37 6.53 -7.16
CA SER A 213 -15.74 7.35 -6.02
C SER A 213 -14.61 7.45 -5.00
N GLN A 214 -14.70 8.45 -4.13
CA GLN A 214 -13.80 8.60 -3.01
C GLN A 214 -14.01 7.49 -1.98
N LEU A 215 -12.93 6.86 -1.54
CA LEU A 215 -12.94 5.87 -0.47
C LEU A 215 -12.91 6.57 0.89
N LYS A 216 -13.91 6.37 1.72
CA LYS A 216 -13.86 6.72 3.14
C LYS A 216 -13.09 5.64 3.89
N MET A 217 -11.88 5.95 4.28
CA MET A 217 -11.02 5.03 5.01
C MET A 217 -11.47 4.94 6.48
N ALA A 218 -11.36 3.74 7.07
CA ALA A 218 -11.73 3.50 8.47
C ALA A 218 -10.81 2.46 9.10
N TYR A 219 -10.35 2.72 10.30
CA TYR A 219 -9.68 1.71 11.12
C TYR A 219 -10.69 0.62 11.49
N THR A 220 -10.31 -0.64 11.31
CA THR A 220 -11.14 -1.78 11.69
C THR A 220 -10.37 -2.77 12.56
N LEU A 221 -11.03 -3.33 13.58
CA LEU A 221 -10.42 -4.28 14.50
C LEU A 221 -9.92 -5.58 13.82
N PRO A 222 -10.64 -6.19 12.86
CA PRO A 222 -10.17 -7.42 12.22
C PRO A 222 -8.79 -7.32 11.57
N HIS A 223 -8.43 -6.17 11.00
CA HIS A 223 -7.11 -5.97 10.41
C HIS A 223 -6.11 -5.28 11.35
N PHE A 224 -6.56 -4.68 12.43
CA PHE A 224 -5.76 -4.07 13.51
C PHE A 224 -4.51 -3.28 13.06
N MET A 225 -4.60 -2.61 11.93
CA MET A 225 -3.52 -1.83 11.31
C MET A 225 -4.10 -0.61 10.59
N GLY A 226 -3.27 0.41 10.33
CA GLY A 226 -3.60 1.48 9.40
C GLY A 226 -3.62 0.98 7.95
N TYR A 227 -4.16 1.80 7.06
CA TYR A 227 -4.15 1.51 5.63
C TYR A 227 -2.74 1.34 5.10
N ARG A 228 -2.62 0.49 4.07
CA ARG A 228 -1.37 0.23 3.36
C ARG A 228 -1.59 0.35 1.87
N PHE A 229 -0.61 0.91 1.16
CA PHE A 229 -0.51 0.68 -0.28
C PHE A 229 -0.20 -0.79 -0.53
N GLY A 230 -0.85 -1.40 -1.52
CA GLY A 230 -0.63 -2.80 -1.88
C GLY A 230 -0.52 -2.98 -3.39
N LEU A 231 0.57 -3.59 -3.84
CA LEU A 231 0.70 -4.12 -5.19
C LEU A 231 0.19 -5.55 -5.19
N PHE A 232 -0.72 -5.88 -6.08
CA PHE A 232 -1.38 -7.17 -6.07
C PHE A 232 -1.64 -7.72 -7.47
N ASN A 233 -1.75 -9.05 -7.53
CA ASN A 233 -2.27 -9.79 -8.68
C ASN A 233 -2.96 -11.05 -8.15
N TYR A 234 -4.24 -11.24 -8.45
CA TYR A 234 -4.98 -12.45 -8.10
C TYR A 234 -5.93 -12.87 -9.22
N ALA A 235 -6.26 -14.15 -9.26
CA ALA A 235 -7.16 -14.72 -10.26
C ALA A 235 -8.48 -15.13 -9.62
N THR A 236 -9.60 -14.88 -10.31
CA THR A 236 -10.94 -15.34 -9.93
C THR A 236 -11.44 -16.51 -10.77
N LYS A 237 -10.80 -16.79 -11.91
CA LYS A 237 -11.19 -17.85 -12.84
C LYS A 237 -10.03 -18.78 -13.19
N THR A 238 -8.95 -18.28 -13.79
CA THR A 238 -7.84 -19.08 -14.31
C THR A 238 -6.51 -18.57 -13.75
N SER A 239 -5.78 -19.41 -13.03
CA SER A 239 -4.45 -19.08 -12.52
C SER A 239 -3.34 -19.18 -13.58
N GLY A 240 -2.14 -18.67 -13.26
CA GLY A 240 -0.96 -18.71 -14.09
C GLY A 240 -0.78 -17.47 -15.00
N GLY A 241 -1.58 -16.44 -14.81
CA GLY A 241 -1.31 -15.10 -15.34
C GLY A 241 -0.27 -14.38 -14.48
N TYR A 242 0.32 -13.32 -15.02
CA TYR A 242 1.24 -12.46 -14.27
C TYR A 242 1.22 -11.04 -14.77
N VAL A 243 1.65 -10.14 -13.91
CA VAL A 243 1.88 -8.72 -14.20
C VAL A 243 3.26 -8.31 -13.72
N ASP A 244 3.82 -7.29 -14.34
CA ASP A 244 5.11 -6.71 -14.01
C ASP A 244 4.95 -5.26 -13.59
N PHE A 245 5.29 -4.94 -12.34
CA PHE A 245 5.33 -3.57 -11.82
C PHE A 245 6.72 -2.98 -12.05
N ASP A 246 6.80 -1.86 -12.77
CA ASP A 246 8.05 -1.16 -13.10
C ASP A 246 8.63 -0.46 -11.86
N TYR A 247 7.78 0.19 -11.09
CA TYR A 247 8.17 0.90 -9.87
C TYR A 247 7.01 0.97 -8.87
N PHE A 248 7.35 1.32 -7.65
CA PHE A 248 6.44 1.92 -6.68
C PHE A 248 7.05 3.19 -6.14
N ARG A 249 6.39 4.32 -6.31
CA ARG A 249 6.83 5.61 -5.79
C ARG A 249 5.85 6.14 -4.78
N ILE A 250 6.38 6.53 -3.62
CA ILE A 250 5.60 7.15 -2.55
C ILE A 250 5.99 8.62 -2.41
N SER A 251 5.00 9.47 -2.16
CA SER A 251 5.19 10.90 -1.91
C SER A 251 4.37 11.33 -0.69
N ASP A 252 4.88 12.27 0.09
CA ASP A 252 4.20 12.98 1.17
C ASP A 252 3.49 14.26 0.69
N LYS A 253 3.41 14.43 -0.63
CA LYS A 253 2.71 15.54 -1.31
C LYS A 253 1.52 14.98 -2.08
N LYS A 254 0.53 15.83 -2.26
CA LYS A 254 -0.57 15.58 -3.20
C LYS A 254 -0.11 15.72 -4.65
#